data_92dc201b82b764b95d7f43e3557e46c9
#
_entry.id   92dc201b82b764b95d7f43e3557e46c9
#
_cell.length_a   1.000
_cell.length_b   1.000
_cell.length_c   1.000
_cell.angle_alpha   90.00
_cell.angle_beta   90.00
_cell.angle_gamma   90.00
#
_symmetry.space_group_name_H-M   'P 1'
#
loop_
_entity.id
_entity.type
_entity.pdbx_description
1 polymer ?
#
loop_
_entity_poly.entity_id
_entity_poly.type
_entity_poly.pdbx_seq_one_letter_code
_entity_poly.pdbx_strand_id
1 'polypeptide(L)'
;MPIVGVMVAQNVAFWILAIAMAGAAIGVVRSQNVVHAALYLVVVLAGAAAQFILLAAEFVAWVQVLIYIGAIVILFLFGIMLTRAPMRSEGSMDNSQRLAAAIVSLFLFGVMTALFVDAYHGKEIELSDDLVLIGSSSHIASDMFRNYLVPFEVVSMLLLAALVGAVVIARRD
;
A
#
# COMPACT_ATOMS: atom_id res chain seq x y z
N MET A 1 -10.96 27.49 18.01
CA MET A 1 -10.60 26.36 18.90
C MET A 1 -10.90 24.96 18.36
N PRO A 2 -11.89 24.70 17.48
CA PRO A 2 -12.08 23.34 16.94
C PRO A 2 -10.95 22.84 16.03
N ILE A 3 -10.27 23.71 15.30
CA ILE A 3 -9.21 23.35 14.34
C ILE A 3 -8.00 22.70 15.01
N VAL A 4 -7.56 23.21 16.14
CA VAL A 4 -6.43 22.65 16.90
C VAL A 4 -6.73 21.22 17.41
N GLY A 5 -7.97 20.99 17.84
CA GLY A 5 -8.40 19.66 18.30
C GLY A 5 -8.41 18.61 17.17
N VAL A 6 -8.81 19.00 15.97
CA VAL A 6 -8.80 18.14 14.78
C VAL A 6 -7.37 17.79 14.35
N MET A 7 -6.47 18.77 14.31
CA MET A 7 -5.06 18.55 13.99
C MET A 7 -4.36 17.62 15.00
N VAL A 8 -4.65 17.78 16.28
CA VAL A 8 -4.10 16.88 17.32
C VAL A 8 -4.62 15.45 17.14
N ALA A 9 -5.93 15.29 16.92
CA ALA A 9 -6.54 13.97 16.70
C ALA A 9 -5.97 13.28 15.46
N GLN A 10 -5.78 14.02 14.38
CA GLN A 10 -5.21 13.51 13.13
C GLN A 10 -3.75 13.08 13.31
N ASN A 11 -2.93 13.89 13.99
CA ASN A 11 -1.56 13.53 14.32
C ASN A 11 -1.48 12.27 15.19
N VAL A 12 -2.32 12.16 16.22
CA VAL A 12 -2.37 10.97 17.07
C VAL A 12 -2.76 9.75 16.27
N ALA A 13 -3.80 9.84 15.43
CA ALA A 13 -4.23 8.75 14.55
C ALA A 13 -3.11 8.33 13.59
N PHE A 14 -2.42 9.30 12.98
CA PHE A 14 -1.26 9.05 12.12
C PHE A 14 -0.19 8.22 12.82
N TRP A 15 0.23 8.63 14.02
CA TRP A 15 1.29 7.93 14.75
C TRP A 15 0.88 6.52 15.19
N ILE A 16 -0.37 6.33 15.61
CA ILE A 16 -0.89 5.00 15.96
C ILE A 16 -0.84 4.08 14.75
N LEU A 17 -1.32 4.54 13.59
CA LEU A 17 -1.29 3.78 12.35
C LEU A 17 0.13 3.51 11.87
N ALA A 18 1.01 4.52 11.91
CA ALA A 18 2.40 4.39 11.49
C ALA A 18 3.15 3.35 12.32
N ILE A 19 2.99 3.35 13.64
CA ILE A 19 3.62 2.36 14.55
C ILE A 19 3.06 0.97 14.28
N ALA A 20 1.73 0.82 14.12
CA ALA A 20 1.09 -0.46 13.83
C ALA A 20 1.57 -1.03 12.48
N MET A 21 1.65 -0.19 11.45
CA MET A 21 2.15 -0.57 10.12
C MET A 21 3.63 -0.96 10.17
N ALA A 22 4.47 -0.19 10.84
CA ALA A 22 5.90 -0.50 11.00
C ALA A 22 6.11 -1.84 11.73
N GLY A 23 5.37 -2.09 12.79
CA GLY A 23 5.39 -3.36 13.52
C GLY A 23 4.94 -4.54 12.63
N ALA A 24 3.86 -4.37 11.89
CA ALA A 24 3.37 -5.38 10.96
C ALA A 24 4.35 -5.61 9.78
N ALA A 25 4.97 -4.56 9.24
CA ALA A 25 5.98 -4.67 8.17
C ALA A 25 7.21 -5.48 8.63
N ILE A 26 7.68 -5.26 9.85
CA ILE A 26 8.73 -6.09 10.45
C ILE A 26 8.23 -7.54 10.59
N GLY A 27 6.97 -7.75 10.96
CA GLY A 27 6.34 -9.06 11.04
C GLY A 27 6.34 -9.79 9.70
N VAL A 28 6.06 -9.10 8.58
CA VAL A 28 6.14 -9.66 7.21
C VAL A 28 7.53 -10.24 6.94
N VAL A 29 8.58 -9.46 7.22
CA VAL A 29 9.96 -9.84 6.90
C VAL A 29 10.49 -10.94 7.82
N ARG A 30 10.07 -10.95 9.09
CA ARG A 30 10.55 -11.94 10.08
C ARG A 30 9.77 -13.24 10.08
N SER A 31 8.60 -13.27 9.50
CA SER A 31 7.75 -14.46 9.51
C SER A 31 8.32 -15.56 8.64
N GLN A 32 8.56 -16.72 9.22
CA GLN A 32 8.95 -17.93 8.51
C GLN A 32 7.76 -18.65 7.86
N ASN A 33 6.54 -18.31 8.29
CA ASN A 33 5.32 -18.89 7.75
C ASN A 33 4.70 -17.88 6.75
N VAL A 34 4.59 -18.33 5.50
CA VAL A 34 4.10 -17.48 4.39
C VAL A 34 2.68 -16.96 4.65
N VAL A 35 1.82 -17.78 5.29
CA VAL A 35 0.45 -17.36 5.64
C VAL A 35 0.47 -16.25 6.70
N HIS A 36 1.31 -16.38 7.74
CA HIS A 36 1.46 -15.31 8.73
C HIS A 36 2.05 -14.03 8.11
N ALA A 37 3.04 -14.17 7.21
CA ALA A 37 3.58 -13.03 6.47
C ALA A 37 2.48 -12.32 5.66
N ALA A 38 1.62 -13.07 4.99
CA ALA A 38 0.50 -12.51 4.24
C ALA A 38 -0.52 -11.80 5.16
N LEU A 39 -0.81 -12.34 6.34
CA LEU A 39 -1.69 -11.67 7.31
C LEU A 39 -1.09 -10.36 7.84
N TYR A 40 0.22 -10.32 8.13
CA TYR A 40 0.90 -9.07 8.46
C TYR A 40 0.84 -8.06 7.30
N LEU A 41 0.98 -8.53 6.06
CA LEU A 41 0.84 -7.68 4.87
C LEU A 41 -0.56 -7.06 4.79
N VAL A 42 -1.62 -7.82 5.10
CA VAL A 42 -2.99 -7.25 5.17
C VAL A 42 -3.06 -6.08 6.16
N VAL A 43 -2.44 -6.21 7.33
CA VAL A 43 -2.43 -5.13 8.33
C VAL A 43 -1.71 -3.89 7.79
N VAL A 44 -0.57 -4.06 7.10
CA VAL A 44 0.15 -2.94 6.47
C VAL A 44 -0.71 -2.26 5.42
N LEU A 45 -1.37 -3.03 4.55
CA LEU A 45 -2.22 -2.50 3.47
C LEU A 45 -3.48 -1.82 4.01
N ALA A 46 -4.08 -2.36 5.08
CA ALA A 46 -5.21 -1.72 5.77
C ALA A 46 -4.79 -0.41 6.44
N GLY A 47 -3.61 -0.38 7.06
CA GLY A 47 -3.03 0.84 7.60
C GLY A 47 -2.79 1.90 6.51
N ALA A 48 -2.31 1.50 5.32
CA ALA A 48 -2.16 2.40 4.18
C ALA A 48 -3.50 2.99 3.74
N ALA A 49 -4.57 2.17 3.67
CA ALA A 49 -5.91 2.68 3.36
C ALA A 49 -6.39 3.71 4.40
N ALA A 50 -6.15 3.45 5.69
CA ALA A 50 -6.48 4.40 6.76
C ALA A 50 -5.67 5.71 6.65
N GLN A 51 -4.37 5.63 6.25
CA GLN A 51 -3.56 6.82 5.97
C GLN A 51 -4.11 7.64 4.81
N PHE A 52 -4.60 7.00 3.74
CA PHE A 52 -5.24 7.70 2.63
C PHE A 52 -6.51 8.45 3.08
N ILE A 53 -7.29 7.88 4.01
CA ILE A 53 -8.45 8.58 4.59
C ILE A 53 -7.99 9.82 5.38
N LEU A 54 -6.91 9.71 6.17
CA LEU A 54 -6.35 10.85 6.91
C LEU A 54 -5.84 11.97 5.98
N LEU A 55 -5.45 11.63 4.76
CA LEU A 55 -5.01 12.57 3.73
C LEU A 55 -6.16 13.09 2.83
N ALA A 56 -7.43 12.83 3.21
CA ALA A 56 -8.61 13.15 2.42
C ALA A 56 -8.64 12.51 1.00
N ALA A 57 -7.86 11.47 0.77
CA ALA A 57 -7.79 10.73 -0.48
C ALA A 57 -8.79 9.54 -0.45
N GLU A 58 -10.08 9.85 -0.33
CA GLU A 58 -11.15 8.86 -0.10
C GLU A 58 -11.20 7.79 -1.20
N PHE A 59 -11.16 8.21 -2.47
CA PHE A 59 -11.19 7.29 -3.60
C PHE A 59 -10.03 6.28 -3.57
N VAL A 60 -8.82 6.78 -3.29
CA VAL A 60 -7.61 5.93 -3.23
C VAL A 60 -7.71 4.95 -2.06
N ALA A 61 -8.26 5.36 -0.93
CA ALA A 61 -8.48 4.48 0.20
C ALA A 61 -9.43 3.31 -0.15
N TRP A 62 -10.53 3.58 -0.84
CA TRP A 62 -11.44 2.54 -1.30
C TRP A 62 -10.80 1.59 -2.32
N VAL A 63 -10.05 2.13 -3.27
CA VAL A 63 -9.28 1.32 -4.24
C VAL A 63 -8.27 0.42 -3.51
N GLN A 64 -7.56 0.95 -2.51
CA GLN A 64 -6.63 0.19 -1.68
C GLN A 64 -7.30 -1.01 -1.00
N VAL A 65 -8.48 -0.83 -0.43
CA VAL A 65 -9.22 -1.91 0.23
C VAL A 65 -9.76 -2.92 -0.79
N LEU A 66 -10.40 -2.44 -1.85
CA LEU A 66 -11.09 -3.34 -2.80
C LEU A 66 -10.11 -4.14 -3.66
N ILE A 67 -9.06 -3.49 -4.18
CA ILE A 67 -8.13 -4.14 -5.09
C ILE A 67 -7.01 -4.83 -4.34
N TYR A 68 -6.28 -4.11 -3.47
CA TYR A 68 -5.11 -4.70 -2.81
C TYR A 68 -5.49 -5.73 -1.76
N ILE A 69 -6.41 -5.42 -0.85
CA ILE A 69 -6.81 -6.36 0.19
C ILE A 69 -7.83 -7.36 -0.36
N GLY A 70 -8.85 -6.87 -1.06
CA GLY A 70 -9.97 -7.68 -1.53
C GLY A 70 -9.63 -8.64 -2.67
N ALA A 71 -8.87 -8.20 -3.67
CA ALA A 71 -8.55 -9.03 -4.82
C ALA A 71 -7.15 -9.65 -4.73
N ILE A 72 -6.11 -8.81 -4.61
CA ILE A 72 -4.71 -9.27 -4.77
C ILE A 72 -4.28 -10.16 -3.60
N VAL A 73 -4.53 -9.75 -2.35
CA VAL A 73 -4.12 -10.56 -1.18
C VAL A 73 -4.88 -11.86 -1.12
N ILE A 74 -6.19 -11.85 -1.41
CA ILE A 74 -6.99 -13.07 -1.41
C ILE A 74 -6.50 -14.03 -2.50
N LEU A 75 -6.24 -13.52 -3.71
CA LEU A 75 -5.67 -14.34 -4.79
C LEU A 75 -4.30 -14.89 -4.42
N PHE A 76 -3.46 -14.08 -3.77
CA PHE A 76 -2.15 -14.51 -3.29
C PHE A 76 -2.27 -15.63 -2.24
N LEU A 77 -3.18 -15.49 -1.26
CA LEU A 77 -3.43 -16.53 -0.25
C LEU A 77 -3.92 -17.84 -0.90
N PHE A 78 -4.83 -17.76 -1.86
CA PHE A 78 -5.23 -18.93 -2.63
C PHE A 78 -4.07 -19.55 -3.41
N GLY A 79 -3.23 -18.73 -4.02
CA GLY A 79 -2.06 -19.17 -4.77
C GLY A 79 -1.09 -19.97 -3.90
N ILE A 80 -0.73 -19.48 -2.72
CA ILE A 80 0.18 -20.18 -1.79
C ILE A 80 -0.45 -21.45 -1.20
N MET A 81 -1.77 -21.46 -1.00
CA MET A 81 -2.49 -22.64 -0.55
C MET A 81 -2.49 -23.75 -1.60
N LEU A 82 -2.68 -23.40 -2.88
CA LEU A 82 -2.69 -24.36 -3.99
C LEU A 82 -1.30 -24.87 -4.38
N THR A 83 -0.26 -24.06 -4.22
CA THR A 83 1.11 -24.41 -4.61
C THR A 83 1.85 -25.28 -3.57
N ARG A 84 1.22 -25.68 -2.46
CA ARG A 84 1.86 -26.40 -1.36
C ARG A 84 3.19 -25.75 -0.95
N ALA A 85 3.23 -24.42 -0.92
CA ALA A 85 4.41 -23.70 -0.48
C ALA A 85 4.83 -24.23 0.90
N PRO A 86 6.12 -24.51 1.14
CA PRO A 86 6.56 -25.01 2.43
C PRO A 86 6.15 -23.99 3.50
N MET A 87 5.31 -24.44 4.44
CA MET A 87 4.78 -23.57 5.50
C MET A 87 5.89 -23.09 6.44
N ARG A 88 7.06 -23.69 6.34
CA ARG A 88 8.24 -23.35 7.12
C ARG A 88 9.49 -23.58 6.26
N SER A 89 10.32 -22.58 6.15
CA SER A 89 11.64 -22.74 5.56
C SER A 89 12.50 -23.57 6.50
N GLU A 90 12.94 -24.74 6.05
CA GLU A 90 13.85 -25.62 6.81
C GLU A 90 15.31 -25.13 6.79
N GLY A 91 15.60 -24.03 6.09
CA GLY A 91 16.93 -23.45 5.98
C GLY A 91 16.97 -21.98 6.40
N SER A 92 18.12 -21.53 6.88
CA SER A 92 18.36 -20.09 7.08
C SER A 92 18.34 -19.40 5.72
N MET A 93 17.35 -18.56 5.47
CA MET A 93 17.30 -17.69 4.29
C MET A 93 18.32 -16.55 4.38
N ASP A 94 19.08 -16.52 5.47
CA ASP A 94 20.03 -15.47 5.77
C ASP A 94 21.35 -15.65 5.00
N ASN A 95 21.72 -14.62 4.24
CA ASN A 95 23.02 -14.53 3.60
C ASN A 95 24.10 -14.06 4.59
N SER A 96 25.35 -14.49 4.39
CA SER A 96 26.51 -14.02 5.17
C SER A 96 26.77 -12.51 5.07
N GLN A 97 26.16 -11.82 4.12
CA GLN A 97 26.33 -10.37 3.88
C GLN A 97 25.32 -9.49 4.66
N ARG A 98 24.75 -9.97 5.74
CA ARG A 98 23.76 -9.20 6.55
C ARG A 98 24.27 -7.84 6.97
N LEU A 99 25.54 -7.74 7.37
CA LEU A 99 26.12 -6.47 7.84
C LEU A 99 26.22 -5.46 6.69
N ALA A 100 26.67 -5.89 5.53
CA ALA A 100 26.73 -5.01 4.34
C ALA A 100 25.34 -4.54 3.92
N ALA A 101 24.35 -5.44 3.90
CA ALA A 101 22.97 -5.09 3.59
C ALA A 101 22.38 -4.12 4.62
N ALA A 102 22.66 -4.32 5.92
CA ALA A 102 22.21 -3.41 6.98
C ALA A 102 22.84 -2.01 6.85
N ILE A 103 24.13 -1.90 6.53
CA ILE A 103 24.80 -0.61 6.33
C ILE A 103 24.19 0.12 5.13
N VAL A 104 24.02 -0.55 3.99
CA VAL A 104 23.47 0.05 2.79
C VAL A 104 22.00 0.49 3.00
N SER A 105 21.19 -0.35 3.64
CA SER A 105 19.80 -0.01 3.90
C SER A 105 19.67 1.16 4.88
N LEU A 106 20.51 1.21 5.93
CA LEU A 106 20.52 2.31 6.89
C LEU A 106 20.99 3.62 6.24
N PHE A 107 22.00 3.55 5.37
CA PHE A 107 22.48 4.71 4.60
C PHE A 107 21.38 5.24 3.68
N LEU A 108 20.71 4.37 2.89
CA LEU A 108 19.62 4.78 2.02
C LEU A 108 18.44 5.35 2.81
N PHE A 109 18.08 4.72 3.93
CA PHE A 109 17.05 5.23 4.82
C PHE A 109 17.40 6.62 5.35
N GLY A 110 18.63 6.84 5.79
CA GLY A 110 19.12 8.13 6.27
C GLY A 110 19.06 9.21 5.20
N VAL A 111 19.54 8.91 3.98
CA VAL A 111 19.48 9.84 2.84
C VAL A 111 18.03 10.17 2.48
N MET A 112 17.16 9.17 2.37
CA MET A 112 15.72 9.40 2.07
C MET A 112 15.07 10.26 3.14
N THR A 113 15.31 9.95 4.41
CA THR A 113 14.75 10.72 5.52
C THR A 113 15.23 12.18 5.49
N ALA A 114 16.53 12.40 5.25
CA ALA A 114 17.10 13.75 5.15
C ALA A 114 16.47 14.54 4.00
N LEU A 115 16.32 13.92 2.83
CA LEU A 115 15.70 14.55 1.66
C LEU A 115 14.22 14.90 1.91
N PHE A 116 13.46 13.99 2.54
CA PHE A 116 12.05 14.27 2.86
C PHE A 116 11.91 15.37 3.90
N VAL A 117 12.72 15.34 4.95
CA VAL A 117 12.70 16.40 5.97
C VAL A 117 13.06 17.75 5.36
N ASP A 118 14.09 17.83 4.53
CA ASP A 118 14.50 19.07 3.87
C ASP A 118 13.43 19.57 2.88
N ALA A 119 12.85 18.69 2.06
CA ALA A 119 11.84 19.04 1.05
C ALA A 119 10.53 19.56 1.65
N TYR A 120 10.13 19.05 2.83
CA TYR A 120 8.85 19.36 3.46
C TYR A 120 8.98 20.17 4.75
N HIS A 121 10.19 20.54 5.16
CA HIS A 121 10.41 21.37 6.33
C HIS A 121 9.65 22.70 6.24
N GLY A 122 8.80 22.98 7.22
CA GLY A 122 7.99 24.21 7.27
C GLY A 122 6.84 24.29 6.29
N LYS A 123 6.52 23.22 5.56
CA LYS A 123 5.32 23.15 4.74
C LYS A 123 4.20 22.47 5.51
N GLU A 124 3.22 23.26 5.93
CA GLU A 124 1.98 22.74 6.50
C GLU A 124 0.91 22.72 5.41
N ILE A 125 0.31 21.56 5.20
CA ILE A 125 -0.83 21.42 4.27
C ILE A 125 -2.07 21.40 5.13
N GLU A 126 -2.83 22.49 5.12
CA GLU A 126 -4.14 22.53 5.75
C GLU A 126 -5.14 21.72 4.91
N LEU A 127 -5.91 20.84 5.57
CA LEU A 127 -7.05 20.17 4.95
C LEU A 127 -8.14 21.19 4.69
N SER A 128 -8.12 21.77 3.49
CA SER A 128 -9.16 22.66 3.01
C SER A 128 -10.31 21.86 2.37
N ASP A 129 -11.48 22.47 2.29
CA ASP A 129 -12.63 21.87 1.60
C ASP A 129 -12.30 21.54 0.13
N ASP A 130 -11.42 22.31 -0.50
CA ASP A 130 -10.94 22.03 -1.86
C ASP A 130 -10.14 20.73 -1.95
N LEU A 131 -9.28 20.44 -0.98
CA LEU A 131 -8.53 19.18 -0.93
C LEU A 131 -9.45 17.97 -0.72
N VAL A 132 -10.46 18.10 0.12
CA VAL A 132 -11.47 17.06 0.32
C VAL A 132 -12.26 16.80 -0.97
N LEU A 133 -12.62 17.87 -1.70
CA LEU A 133 -13.30 17.76 -2.99
C LEU A 133 -12.43 17.07 -4.04
N ILE A 134 -11.15 17.43 -4.13
CA ILE A 134 -10.19 16.82 -5.09
C ILE A 134 -10.01 15.33 -4.81
N GLY A 135 -9.94 14.91 -3.54
CA GLY A 135 -9.82 13.50 -3.14
C GLY A 135 -11.11 12.69 -3.25
N SER A 136 -12.24 13.34 -3.55
CA SER A 136 -13.54 12.67 -3.63
C SER A 136 -13.69 11.81 -4.89
N SER A 137 -14.46 10.74 -4.78
CA SER A 137 -14.74 9.83 -5.90
C SER A 137 -15.43 10.54 -7.08
N SER A 138 -16.27 11.54 -6.81
CA SER A 138 -16.98 12.30 -7.84
C SER A 138 -16.05 13.18 -8.67
N HIS A 139 -15.09 13.84 -8.02
CA HIS A 139 -14.12 14.69 -8.71
C HIS A 139 -13.18 13.86 -9.58
N ILE A 140 -12.62 12.78 -9.05
CA ILE A 140 -11.76 11.87 -9.78
C ILE A 140 -12.48 11.23 -10.97
N ALA A 141 -13.74 10.81 -10.81
CA ALA A 141 -14.54 10.29 -11.91
C ALA A 141 -14.75 11.36 -12.99
N SER A 142 -15.07 12.61 -12.61
CA SER A 142 -15.24 13.71 -13.56
C SER A 142 -13.97 13.99 -14.36
N ASP A 143 -12.81 14.01 -13.70
CA ASP A 143 -11.52 14.20 -14.35
C ASP A 143 -11.16 13.05 -15.27
N MET A 144 -11.41 11.81 -14.84
CA MET A 144 -11.15 10.60 -15.63
C MET A 144 -11.90 10.64 -16.96
N PHE A 145 -13.19 11.01 -16.94
CA PHE A 145 -14.02 11.02 -18.15
C PHE A 145 -13.90 12.29 -18.99
N ARG A 146 -13.39 13.40 -18.44
CA ARG A 146 -13.17 14.64 -19.19
C ARG A 146 -11.75 14.78 -19.73
N ASN A 147 -10.77 14.57 -18.87
CA ASN A 147 -9.38 14.89 -19.16
C ASN A 147 -8.53 13.64 -19.47
N TYR A 148 -8.92 12.47 -18.94
CA TYR A 148 -8.15 11.23 -19.02
C TYR A 148 -8.92 10.07 -19.67
N LEU A 149 -9.85 10.40 -20.59
CA LEU A 149 -10.65 9.38 -21.28
C LEU A 149 -9.80 8.38 -22.06
N VAL A 150 -8.79 8.86 -22.80
CA VAL A 150 -7.91 7.98 -23.60
C VAL A 150 -7.08 7.04 -22.72
N PRO A 151 -6.38 7.51 -21.68
CA PRO A 151 -5.74 6.61 -20.74
C PRO A 151 -6.70 5.60 -20.10
N PHE A 152 -7.91 6.01 -19.75
CA PHE A 152 -8.94 5.12 -19.19
C PHE A 152 -9.31 3.99 -20.19
N GLU A 153 -9.51 4.32 -21.45
CA GLU A 153 -9.83 3.33 -22.49
C GLU A 153 -8.67 2.36 -22.72
N VAL A 154 -7.43 2.86 -22.77
CA VAL A 154 -6.24 2.00 -22.95
C VAL A 154 -6.09 1.02 -21.77
N VAL A 155 -6.31 1.48 -20.53
CA VAL A 155 -6.26 0.61 -19.35
C VAL A 155 -7.37 -0.44 -19.40
N SER A 156 -8.57 -0.10 -19.86
CA SER A 156 -9.68 -1.07 -20.02
C SER A 156 -9.35 -2.17 -21.02
N MET A 157 -8.72 -1.82 -22.15
CA MET A 157 -8.23 -2.80 -23.12
C MET A 157 -7.11 -3.68 -22.55
N LEU A 158 -6.21 -3.11 -21.76
CA LEU A 158 -5.14 -3.86 -21.08
C LEU A 158 -5.73 -4.87 -20.09
N LEU A 159 -6.73 -4.50 -19.32
CA LEU A 159 -7.40 -5.40 -18.39
C LEU A 159 -8.09 -6.55 -19.11
N LEU A 160 -8.76 -6.27 -20.27
CA LEU A 160 -9.35 -7.30 -21.10
C LEU A 160 -8.30 -8.26 -21.64
N ALA A 161 -7.20 -7.73 -22.17
CA ALA A 161 -6.10 -8.55 -22.68
C ALA A 161 -5.46 -9.41 -21.56
N ALA A 162 -5.30 -8.85 -20.37
CA ALA A 162 -4.80 -9.60 -19.21
C ALA A 162 -5.75 -10.74 -18.81
N LEU A 163 -7.07 -10.50 -18.83
CA LEU A 163 -8.07 -11.51 -18.55
C LEU A 163 -8.02 -12.66 -19.58
N VAL A 164 -7.99 -12.32 -20.87
CA VAL A 164 -7.89 -13.32 -21.95
C VAL A 164 -6.58 -14.10 -21.81
N GLY A 165 -5.46 -13.42 -21.57
CA GLY A 165 -4.15 -14.07 -21.35
C GLY A 165 -4.16 -15.02 -20.16
N ALA A 166 -4.76 -14.64 -19.04
CA ALA A 166 -4.88 -15.51 -17.87
C ALA A 166 -5.70 -16.76 -18.16
N VAL A 167 -6.83 -16.64 -18.89
CA VAL A 167 -7.67 -17.78 -19.27
C VAL A 167 -6.92 -18.72 -20.22
N VAL A 168 -6.20 -18.19 -21.22
CA VAL A 168 -5.42 -18.99 -22.17
C VAL A 168 -4.32 -19.78 -21.48
N ILE A 169 -3.60 -19.16 -20.52
CA ILE A 169 -2.53 -19.84 -19.77
C ILE A 169 -3.10 -20.87 -18.79
N ALA A 170 -4.25 -20.60 -18.18
CA ALA A 170 -4.88 -21.51 -17.23
C ALA A 170 -5.56 -22.72 -17.90
N ARG A 171 -5.89 -22.62 -19.20
CA ARG A 171 -6.52 -23.69 -19.95
C ARG A 171 -5.51 -24.84 -20.16
N ARG A 172 -5.86 -26.00 -19.62
CA ARG A 172 -5.19 -27.28 -19.95
C ARG A 172 -5.98 -27.93 -21.11
N ASP A 173 -5.32 -28.20 -22.18
CA ASP A 173 -5.84 -29.06 -23.24
C ASP A 173 -5.81 -30.53 -22.79
#